data_ff831be78c349c022a1ed391faaa3d82
#
_entry.id   ff831be78c349c022a1ed391faaa3d82
#
_cell.length_a   1.000
_cell.length_b   1.000
_cell.length_c   1.000
_cell.angle_alpha   90.00
_cell.angle_beta   90.00
_cell.angle_gamma   90.00
#
_symmetry.space_group_name_H-M   'P 1'
#
loop_
_entity.id
_entity.type
_entity.pdbx_description
1 polymer ?
#
loop_
_entity_poly.entity_id
_entity_poly.type
_entity_poly.pdbx_seq_one_letter_code
_entity_poly.pdbx_strand_id
1 'polypeptide(L)'
;MGNSLHVAYRCLTPALVGAILLLSACSTTPRWKPLPAHISWRASPTVGDAQRVAVLPAWVAENVGRSADSIAPALAAALRETGRYEVTPVGKELRDTLLKTSNIPASIITAEDLGRLRDKLQVDAVLVARVEQFTAYDPLAVGLTVHLVSCQDGTVLWSATGNFDSRREDIQNDIQWWHSRHAGTANDNISGWRLTMSSPELFCRYVADRLCGTLVPHEEPKPKRR
;
A
#
# COMPACT_ATOMS: atom_id res chain seq x y z
N MET A 1 41.18 64.95 0.14
CA MET A 1 40.57 64.04 1.15
C MET A 1 39.41 63.29 0.42
N GLY A 2 39.62 62.06 0.09
CA GLY A 2 38.61 61.30 -0.60
C GLY A 2 39.18 60.02 -1.26
N ASN A 3 39.39 58.93 -0.53
CA ASN A 3 39.69 57.64 -1.10
C ASN A 3 39.79 56.52 -0.04
N SER A 4 38.80 56.38 0.85
CA SER A 4 38.86 55.30 1.87
C SER A 4 37.56 54.52 2.02
N LEU A 5 36.54 54.71 1.17
CA LEU A 5 35.25 54.08 1.31
C LEU A 5 34.97 52.94 0.31
N HIS A 6 35.83 52.73 -0.69
CA HIS A 6 35.60 51.71 -1.72
C HIS A 6 36.22 50.32 -1.46
N VAL A 7 37.03 50.16 -0.42
CA VAL A 7 37.70 48.86 -0.16
C VAL A 7 36.88 47.94 0.75
N ALA A 8 35.94 48.49 1.54
CA ALA A 8 35.18 47.68 2.51
C ALA A 8 34.06 46.83 1.90
N TYR A 9 33.57 47.16 0.69
CA TYR A 9 32.46 46.42 0.07
C TYR A 9 32.85 45.16 -0.73
N ARG A 10 34.14 44.96 -1.02
CA ARG A 10 34.61 43.85 -1.85
C ARG A 10 34.83 42.55 -1.08
N CYS A 11 34.90 42.56 0.22
CA CYS A 11 35.15 41.35 1.01
C CYS A 11 33.88 40.71 1.64
N LEU A 12 32.73 41.39 1.64
CA LEU A 12 31.53 40.90 2.29
C LEU A 12 30.64 40.01 1.38
N THR A 13 30.79 40.14 0.06
CA THR A 13 29.95 39.38 -0.88
C THR A 13 30.23 37.88 -0.98
N PRO A 14 31.48 37.39 -0.91
CA PRO A 14 31.74 35.94 -0.98
C PRO A 14 31.35 35.20 0.28
N ALA A 15 31.35 35.82 1.45
CA ALA A 15 30.97 35.17 2.71
C ALA A 15 29.46 34.96 2.81
N LEU A 16 28.65 35.87 2.28
CA LEU A 16 27.16 35.73 2.29
C LEU A 16 26.67 34.67 1.31
N VAL A 17 27.30 34.52 0.15
CA VAL A 17 26.96 33.48 -0.85
C VAL A 17 27.33 32.10 -0.34
N GLY A 18 28.44 31.97 0.40
CA GLY A 18 28.85 30.72 1.02
C GLY A 18 27.88 30.24 2.11
N ALA A 19 27.30 31.15 2.90
CA ALA A 19 26.35 30.83 3.95
C ALA A 19 25.00 30.34 3.39
N ILE A 20 24.56 30.87 2.25
CA ILE A 20 23.28 30.43 1.59
C ILE A 20 23.40 29.04 0.99
N LEU A 21 24.58 28.64 0.50
CA LEU A 21 24.79 27.29 -0.07
C LEU A 21 24.85 26.18 0.99
N LEU A 22 25.15 26.49 2.24
CA LEU A 22 25.18 25.51 3.34
C LEU A 22 23.79 25.19 3.90
N LEU A 23 22.77 26.01 3.66
CA LEU A 23 21.42 25.83 4.12
C LEU A 23 20.61 24.89 3.20
N SER A 24 21.10 24.55 2.01
CA SER A 24 20.40 23.69 1.04
C SER A 24 20.68 22.20 1.24
N ALA A 25 21.46 21.78 2.23
CA ALA A 25 21.87 20.39 2.44
C ALA A 25 20.98 19.60 3.40
N CYS A 26 19.86 20.16 3.88
CA CYS A 26 18.85 19.38 4.59
C CYS A 26 17.83 18.78 3.61
N SER A 27 18.29 18.01 2.63
CA SER A 27 17.44 17.02 2.00
C SER A 27 17.20 15.91 3.03
N THR A 28 16.09 15.99 3.72
CA THR A 28 15.55 14.84 4.47
C THR A 28 15.23 13.76 3.45
N THR A 29 16.22 12.93 3.13
CA THR A 29 15.96 11.66 2.43
C THR A 29 14.88 10.94 3.22
N PRO A 30 13.77 10.56 2.59
CA PRO A 30 12.73 9.82 3.28
C PRO A 30 13.37 8.57 3.86
N ARG A 31 13.38 8.49 5.19
CA ARG A 31 13.98 7.36 5.90
C ARG A 31 13.09 6.15 5.59
N TRP A 32 13.56 5.33 4.64
CA TRP A 32 12.87 4.08 4.31
C TRP A 32 12.73 3.24 5.58
N LYS A 33 11.51 2.82 5.88
CA LYS A 33 11.25 1.89 6.97
C LYS A 33 11.01 0.52 6.37
N PRO A 34 11.72 -0.52 6.80
CA PRO A 34 11.50 -1.89 6.35
C PRO A 34 10.03 -2.26 6.48
N LEU A 35 9.54 -3.11 5.58
CA LEU A 35 8.24 -3.70 5.74
C LEU A 35 8.18 -4.46 7.06
N PRO A 36 7.05 -4.41 7.77
CA PRO A 36 6.90 -5.11 9.02
C PRO A 36 7.14 -6.62 8.85
N ALA A 37 7.82 -7.23 9.82
CA ALA A 37 8.18 -8.66 9.78
C ALA A 37 6.96 -9.61 9.73
N HIS A 38 5.76 -9.09 10.01
CA HIS A 38 4.51 -9.85 9.95
C HIS A 38 3.89 -9.94 8.55
N ILE A 39 4.51 -9.34 7.52
CA ILE A 39 4.11 -9.45 6.12
C ILE A 39 5.07 -10.39 5.40
N SER A 40 4.51 -11.45 4.83
CA SER A 40 5.20 -12.35 3.90
C SER A 40 4.71 -12.09 2.49
N TRP A 41 5.61 -11.95 1.53
CA TRP A 41 5.23 -11.67 0.15
C TRP A 41 6.17 -12.30 -0.88
N ARG A 42 5.66 -12.45 -2.09
CA ARG A 42 6.40 -12.92 -3.27
C ARG A 42 5.86 -12.21 -4.51
N ALA A 43 6.75 -11.75 -5.38
CA ALA A 43 6.38 -11.19 -6.68
C ALA A 43 7.11 -11.95 -7.80
N SER A 44 6.39 -12.17 -8.91
CA SER A 44 6.98 -12.65 -10.17
C SER A 44 7.72 -11.51 -10.85
N PRO A 45 8.78 -11.77 -11.63
CA PRO A 45 9.39 -10.77 -12.51
C PRO A 45 8.41 -10.14 -13.49
N THR A 46 7.34 -10.86 -13.86
CA THR A 46 6.30 -10.43 -14.80
C THR A 46 5.17 -9.62 -14.15
N VAL A 47 5.25 -9.30 -12.87
CA VAL A 47 4.21 -8.50 -12.17
C VAL A 47 3.99 -7.12 -12.81
N GLY A 48 5.00 -6.59 -13.47
CA GLY A 48 4.95 -5.30 -14.19
C GLY A 48 4.22 -5.34 -15.54
N ASP A 49 3.94 -6.53 -16.08
CA ASP A 49 3.31 -6.68 -17.39
C ASP A 49 1.78 -6.43 -17.32
N ALA A 50 1.16 -6.64 -16.17
CA ALA A 50 -0.24 -6.29 -15.94
C ALA A 50 -0.39 -4.77 -15.75
N GLN A 51 -1.32 -4.17 -16.48
CA GLN A 51 -1.64 -2.74 -16.36
C GLN A 51 -3.05 -2.53 -15.82
N ARG A 52 -4.04 -3.32 -16.27
CA ARG A 52 -5.43 -3.22 -15.87
C ARG A 52 -5.78 -4.37 -14.91
N VAL A 53 -6.22 -4.00 -13.71
CA VAL A 53 -6.47 -4.95 -12.63
C VAL A 53 -7.91 -4.84 -12.15
N ALA A 54 -8.64 -5.94 -12.16
CA ALA A 54 -9.92 -6.04 -11.46
C ALA A 54 -9.69 -6.43 -10.00
N VAL A 55 -10.36 -5.74 -9.09
CA VAL A 55 -10.36 -6.10 -7.65
C VAL A 55 -11.69 -6.75 -7.31
N LEU A 56 -11.65 -8.03 -6.98
CA LEU A 56 -12.84 -8.78 -6.59
C LEU A 56 -13.23 -8.50 -5.14
N PRO A 57 -14.52 -8.65 -4.78
CA PRO A 57 -14.93 -8.68 -3.38
C PRO A 57 -14.12 -9.72 -2.60
N ALA A 58 -13.68 -9.33 -1.40
CA ALA A 58 -12.88 -10.21 -0.57
C ALA A 58 -13.67 -11.46 -0.17
N TRP A 59 -12.99 -12.57 -0.15
CA TRP A 59 -13.50 -13.83 0.38
C TRP A 59 -13.37 -13.82 1.88
N VAL A 60 -14.44 -14.18 2.57
CA VAL A 60 -14.46 -14.18 4.02
C VAL A 60 -14.64 -15.61 4.50
N ALA A 61 -13.75 -16.10 5.36
CA ALA A 61 -13.89 -17.42 5.97
C ALA A 61 -15.19 -17.49 6.79
N GLU A 62 -15.78 -18.67 6.89
CA GLU A 62 -17.11 -18.88 7.50
C GLU A 62 -17.21 -18.37 8.96
N ASN A 63 -16.11 -18.40 9.68
CA ASN A 63 -16.00 -17.94 11.06
C ASN A 63 -15.77 -16.43 11.20
N VAL A 64 -15.66 -15.69 10.10
CA VAL A 64 -15.42 -14.25 10.06
C VAL A 64 -16.72 -13.53 9.76
N GLY A 65 -17.09 -12.56 10.58
CA GLY A 65 -18.32 -11.78 10.41
C GLY A 65 -18.35 -10.93 9.14
N ARG A 66 -19.54 -10.43 8.77
CA ARG A 66 -19.79 -9.63 7.54
C ARG A 66 -19.06 -8.28 7.49
N SER A 67 -18.39 -7.88 8.55
CA SER A 67 -17.71 -6.57 8.65
C SER A 67 -16.45 -6.43 7.76
N ALA A 68 -16.04 -7.48 7.06
CA ALA A 68 -14.89 -7.46 6.16
C ALA A 68 -15.14 -6.82 4.78
N ASP A 69 -16.33 -6.27 4.54
CA ASP A 69 -16.70 -5.64 3.25
C ASP A 69 -15.82 -4.41 2.90
N SER A 70 -15.20 -3.77 3.88
CA SER A 70 -14.27 -2.65 3.68
C SER A 70 -12.91 -3.04 3.09
N ILE A 71 -12.54 -4.32 3.11
CA ILE A 71 -11.22 -4.79 2.67
C ILE A 71 -11.02 -4.59 1.15
N ALA A 72 -11.98 -5.02 0.31
CA ALA A 72 -11.82 -4.92 -1.14
C ALA A 72 -11.76 -3.46 -1.63
N PRO A 73 -12.61 -2.51 -1.16
CA PRO A 73 -12.46 -1.10 -1.45
C PRO A 73 -11.11 -0.53 -1.01
N ALA A 74 -10.62 -0.91 0.18
CA ALA A 74 -9.33 -0.48 0.68
C ALA A 74 -8.16 -0.97 -0.19
N LEU A 75 -8.18 -2.25 -0.61
CA LEU A 75 -7.20 -2.80 -1.54
C LEU A 75 -7.24 -2.11 -2.91
N ALA A 76 -8.44 -1.82 -3.43
CA ALA A 76 -8.59 -1.09 -4.68
C ALA A 76 -8.02 0.33 -4.61
N ALA A 77 -8.22 1.02 -3.48
CA ALA A 77 -7.65 2.34 -3.24
C ALA A 77 -6.12 2.28 -3.16
N ALA A 78 -5.58 1.40 -2.30
CA ALA A 78 -4.15 1.23 -2.13
C ALA A 78 -3.44 0.84 -3.44
N LEU A 79 -4.06 -0.03 -4.24
CA LEU A 79 -3.51 -0.43 -5.53
C LEU A 79 -3.45 0.74 -6.52
N ARG A 80 -4.48 1.62 -6.56
CA ARG A 80 -4.46 2.86 -7.35
C ARG A 80 -3.37 3.82 -6.89
N GLU A 81 -3.18 3.95 -5.57
CA GLU A 81 -2.16 4.82 -4.98
C GLU A 81 -0.74 4.43 -5.37
N THR A 82 -0.50 3.16 -5.78
CA THR A 82 0.80 2.75 -6.35
C THR A 82 1.11 3.46 -7.67
N GLY A 83 0.10 4.00 -8.37
CA GLY A 83 0.25 4.66 -9.68
C GLY A 83 0.63 3.73 -10.83
N ARG A 84 0.65 2.40 -10.61
CA ARG A 84 1.10 1.41 -11.60
C ARG A 84 -0.03 0.74 -12.36
N TYR A 85 -1.24 0.73 -11.79
CA TYR A 85 -2.35 -0.04 -12.29
C TYR A 85 -3.59 0.82 -12.50
N GLU A 86 -4.27 0.56 -13.61
CA GLU A 86 -5.66 0.97 -13.78
C GLU A 86 -6.55 -0.04 -13.05
N VAL A 87 -7.31 0.42 -12.05
CA VAL A 87 -8.01 -0.46 -11.11
C VAL A 87 -9.51 -0.38 -11.30
N THR A 88 -10.13 -1.51 -11.63
CA THR A 88 -11.58 -1.69 -11.76
C THR A 88 -12.12 -2.47 -10.55
N PRO A 89 -12.84 -1.84 -9.61
CA PRO A 89 -13.49 -2.56 -8.52
C PRO A 89 -14.70 -3.34 -9.06
N VAL A 90 -14.84 -4.59 -8.63
CA VAL A 90 -15.93 -5.47 -9.02
C VAL A 90 -16.93 -5.58 -7.88
N GLY A 91 -18.20 -5.29 -8.15
CA GLY A 91 -19.29 -5.48 -7.16
C GLY A 91 -19.63 -6.97 -6.96
N LYS A 92 -20.28 -7.29 -5.83
CA LYS A 92 -20.71 -8.67 -5.49
C LYS A 92 -21.61 -9.26 -6.58
N GLU A 93 -22.59 -8.51 -7.06
CA GLU A 93 -23.54 -8.95 -8.09
C GLU A 93 -22.84 -9.31 -9.41
N LEU A 94 -21.88 -8.46 -9.83
CA LEU A 94 -21.12 -8.71 -11.05
C LEU A 94 -20.20 -9.93 -10.88
N ARG A 95 -19.53 -10.07 -9.72
CA ARG A 95 -18.76 -11.26 -9.38
C ARG A 95 -19.63 -12.52 -9.50
N ASP A 96 -20.80 -12.54 -8.86
CA ASP A 96 -21.70 -13.72 -8.82
C ASP A 96 -22.24 -14.08 -10.23
N THR A 97 -22.34 -13.09 -11.12
CA THR A 97 -22.70 -13.30 -12.53
C THR A 97 -21.54 -13.88 -13.33
N LEU A 98 -20.31 -13.43 -13.08
CA LEU A 98 -19.13 -13.80 -13.86
C LEU A 98 -18.49 -15.12 -13.38
N LEU A 99 -18.52 -15.37 -12.07
CA LEU A 99 -17.96 -16.58 -11.46
C LEU A 99 -19.08 -17.60 -11.25
N LYS A 100 -19.00 -18.75 -11.90
CA LYS A 100 -20.00 -19.83 -11.76
C LYS A 100 -20.10 -20.40 -10.35
N THR A 101 -19.11 -20.13 -9.52
CA THR A 101 -19.02 -20.69 -8.17
C THR A 101 -18.80 -19.55 -7.17
N SER A 102 -19.90 -19.01 -6.65
CA SER A 102 -19.92 -17.89 -5.72
C SER A 102 -19.27 -18.18 -4.34
N ASN A 103 -19.04 -19.45 -4.01
CA ASN A 103 -18.52 -19.90 -2.70
C ASN A 103 -17.13 -20.55 -2.74
N ILE A 104 -16.35 -20.35 -3.81
CA ILE A 104 -15.03 -20.99 -3.88
C ILE A 104 -13.98 -20.09 -3.21
N PRO A 105 -13.09 -20.66 -2.38
CA PRO A 105 -11.91 -19.94 -1.87
C PRO A 105 -11.10 -19.34 -3.02
N ALA A 106 -10.51 -18.17 -2.78
CA ALA A 106 -9.71 -17.43 -3.76
C ALA A 106 -8.61 -18.27 -4.47
N SER A 107 -8.28 -19.44 -3.92
CA SER A 107 -7.32 -20.40 -4.49
C SER A 107 -7.84 -21.20 -5.69
N ILE A 108 -9.13 -21.05 -6.07
CA ILE A 108 -9.75 -21.89 -7.09
C ILE A 108 -10.53 -21.02 -8.10
N ILE A 109 -9.96 -19.94 -8.57
CA ILE A 109 -10.49 -19.27 -9.77
C ILE A 109 -10.04 -20.12 -10.96
N THR A 110 -11.03 -20.62 -11.72
CA THR A 110 -10.74 -21.46 -12.87
C THR A 110 -10.23 -20.64 -14.05
N ALA A 111 -9.51 -21.28 -14.98
CA ALA A 111 -9.08 -20.64 -16.22
C ALA A 111 -10.27 -20.06 -17.02
N GLU A 112 -11.45 -20.75 -16.97
CA GLU A 112 -12.67 -20.28 -17.61
C GLU A 112 -13.20 -19.00 -16.95
N ASP A 113 -13.14 -18.89 -15.61
CA ASP A 113 -13.54 -17.69 -14.87
C ASP A 113 -12.61 -16.52 -15.18
N LEU A 114 -11.29 -16.75 -15.24
CA LEU A 114 -10.31 -15.75 -15.62
C LEU A 114 -10.54 -15.25 -17.05
N GLY A 115 -10.84 -16.16 -17.98
CA GLY A 115 -11.21 -15.80 -19.35
C GLY A 115 -12.44 -14.91 -19.41
N ARG A 116 -13.51 -15.23 -18.66
CA ARG A 116 -14.73 -14.42 -18.60
C ARG A 116 -14.47 -13.04 -17.99
N LEU A 117 -13.67 -12.96 -16.92
CA LEU A 117 -13.30 -11.70 -16.31
C LEU A 117 -12.50 -10.82 -17.28
N ARG A 118 -11.50 -11.42 -17.96
CA ARG A 118 -10.70 -10.73 -18.98
C ARG A 118 -11.58 -10.15 -20.09
N ASP A 119 -12.43 -10.99 -20.67
CA ASP A 119 -13.23 -10.63 -21.85
C ASP A 119 -14.32 -9.60 -21.49
N LYS A 120 -14.93 -9.69 -20.30
CA LYS A 120 -15.99 -8.79 -19.87
C LYS A 120 -15.47 -7.45 -19.35
N LEU A 121 -14.37 -7.47 -18.59
CA LEU A 121 -13.82 -6.29 -17.91
C LEU A 121 -12.62 -5.70 -18.64
N GLN A 122 -12.09 -6.39 -19.66
CA GLN A 122 -10.89 -5.98 -20.41
C GLN A 122 -9.68 -5.75 -19.50
N VAL A 123 -9.47 -6.66 -18.55
CA VAL A 123 -8.39 -6.61 -17.55
C VAL A 123 -7.30 -7.64 -17.84
N ASP A 124 -6.08 -7.33 -17.42
CA ASP A 124 -4.91 -8.17 -17.61
C ASP A 124 -4.72 -9.12 -16.42
N ALA A 125 -5.12 -8.68 -15.22
CA ALA A 125 -5.01 -9.46 -14.00
C ALA A 125 -6.19 -9.20 -13.05
N VAL A 126 -6.34 -10.09 -12.07
CA VAL A 126 -7.39 -10.03 -11.04
C VAL A 126 -6.74 -10.06 -9.67
N LEU A 127 -7.10 -9.10 -8.80
CA LEU A 127 -6.75 -9.11 -7.40
C LEU A 127 -7.82 -9.86 -6.61
N VAL A 128 -7.41 -10.91 -5.92
CA VAL A 128 -8.23 -11.74 -5.05
C VAL A 128 -7.72 -11.65 -3.63
N ALA A 129 -8.64 -11.46 -2.69
CA ALA A 129 -8.32 -11.38 -1.28
C ALA A 129 -9.12 -12.42 -0.49
N ARG A 130 -8.45 -13.08 0.46
CA ARG A 130 -9.06 -13.97 1.44
C ARG A 130 -8.83 -13.43 2.83
N VAL A 131 -9.92 -13.17 3.53
CA VAL A 131 -9.91 -12.73 4.93
C VAL A 131 -10.03 -13.96 5.82
N GLU A 132 -8.99 -14.24 6.58
CA GLU A 132 -8.90 -15.38 7.48
C GLU A 132 -9.29 -15.02 8.91
N GLN A 133 -9.05 -13.76 9.28
CA GLN A 133 -9.41 -13.18 10.57
C GLN A 133 -9.88 -11.74 10.37
N PHE A 134 -10.97 -11.37 11.04
CA PHE A 134 -11.44 -10.00 11.10
C PHE A 134 -12.12 -9.72 12.43
N THR A 135 -11.58 -8.80 13.21
CA THR A 135 -12.16 -8.30 14.44
C THR A 135 -12.44 -6.82 14.27
N ALA A 136 -13.74 -6.46 14.21
CA ALA A 136 -14.19 -5.08 13.97
C ALA A 136 -14.27 -4.21 15.22
N TYR A 137 -14.01 -4.78 16.39
CA TYR A 137 -14.06 -4.11 17.68
C TYR A 137 -12.66 -4.09 18.30
N ASP A 138 -12.39 -3.08 19.12
CA ASP A 138 -11.12 -2.96 19.83
C ASP A 138 -10.89 -4.18 20.75
N PRO A 139 -9.75 -4.85 20.61
CA PRO A 139 -8.64 -4.60 19.69
C PRO A 139 -8.92 -5.11 18.26
N LEU A 140 -8.65 -4.24 17.27
CA LEU A 140 -8.83 -4.60 15.86
C LEU A 140 -7.80 -5.65 15.42
N ALA A 141 -8.25 -6.64 14.64
CA ALA A 141 -7.35 -7.61 14.04
C ALA A 141 -7.82 -7.98 12.62
N VAL A 142 -6.85 -8.08 11.69
CA VAL A 142 -7.07 -8.49 10.30
C VAL A 142 -5.99 -9.48 9.88
N GLY A 143 -6.40 -10.70 9.55
CA GLY A 143 -5.59 -11.70 8.87
C GLY A 143 -6.03 -11.79 7.41
N LEU A 144 -5.13 -11.54 6.47
CA LEU A 144 -5.45 -11.38 5.07
C LEU A 144 -4.37 -12.00 4.17
N THR A 145 -4.82 -12.78 3.19
CA THR A 145 -4.00 -13.25 2.07
C THR A 145 -4.53 -12.66 0.77
N VAL A 146 -3.64 -12.10 -0.03
CA VAL A 146 -3.97 -11.43 -1.30
C VAL A 146 -3.13 -12.04 -2.43
N HIS A 147 -3.76 -12.26 -3.59
CA HIS A 147 -3.10 -12.73 -4.80
C HIS A 147 -3.46 -11.82 -5.98
N LEU A 148 -2.47 -11.45 -6.77
CA LEU A 148 -2.64 -10.88 -8.10
C LEU A 148 -2.42 -12.01 -9.11
N VAL A 149 -3.46 -12.36 -9.87
CA VAL A 149 -3.47 -13.50 -10.79
C VAL A 149 -3.63 -13.01 -12.22
N SER A 150 -2.76 -13.45 -13.10
CA SER A 150 -2.84 -13.17 -14.54
C SER A 150 -4.11 -13.77 -15.15
N CYS A 151 -4.86 -12.99 -15.90
CA CYS A 151 -6.04 -13.46 -16.63
C CYS A 151 -5.67 -14.23 -17.90
N GLN A 152 -4.40 -14.18 -18.33
CA GLN A 152 -3.95 -14.82 -19.54
C GLN A 152 -3.68 -16.32 -19.33
N ASP A 153 -2.98 -16.66 -18.26
CA ASP A 153 -2.47 -18.00 -18.00
C ASP A 153 -2.72 -18.52 -16.59
N GLY A 154 -3.35 -17.72 -15.72
CA GLY A 154 -3.65 -18.08 -14.35
C GLY A 154 -2.43 -18.07 -13.41
N THR A 155 -1.28 -17.56 -13.84
CA THR A 155 -0.11 -17.47 -12.97
C THR A 155 -0.30 -16.44 -11.88
N VAL A 156 0.23 -16.73 -10.69
CA VAL A 156 0.24 -15.78 -9.58
C VAL A 156 1.40 -14.81 -9.79
N LEU A 157 1.07 -13.57 -10.17
CA LEU A 157 2.03 -12.50 -10.40
C LEU A 157 2.59 -11.94 -9.10
N TRP A 158 1.75 -11.89 -8.07
CA TRP A 158 2.13 -11.42 -6.74
C TRP A 158 1.23 -12.04 -5.69
N SER A 159 1.80 -12.29 -4.52
CA SER A 159 1.09 -12.79 -3.36
C SER A 159 1.64 -12.13 -2.11
N ALA A 160 0.76 -11.73 -1.21
CA ALA A 160 1.13 -11.22 0.11
C ALA A 160 0.16 -11.75 1.17
N THR A 161 0.73 -12.07 2.34
CA THR A 161 -0.02 -12.49 3.52
C THR A 161 0.43 -11.66 4.70
N GLY A 162 -0.51 -11.17 5.48
CA GLY A 162 -0.22 -10.42 6.69
C GLY A 162 -1.22 -10.71 7.81
N ASN A 163 -0.74 -10.65 9.04
CA ASN A 163 -1.58 -10.72 10.23
C ASN A 163 -1.32 -9.48 11.09
N PHE A 164 -2.33 -8.62 11.16
CA PHE A 164 -2.29 -7.32 11.80
C PHE A 164 -3.18 -7.36 13.05
N ASP A 165 -2.58 -7.18 14.20
CA ASP A 165 -3.28 -7.11 15.49
C ASP A 165 -2.89 -5.78 16.17
N SER A 166 -3.87 -4.91 16.44
CA SER A 166 -3.65 -3.58 17.01
C SER A 166 -3.08 -3.61 18.43
N ARG A 167 -3.05 -4.77 19.12
CA ARG A 167 -2.39 -4.94 20.42
C ARG A 167 -0.88 -5.01 20.31
N ARG A 168 -0.37 -5.41 19.17
CA ARG A 168 1.07 -5.61 18.99
C ARG A 168 1.79 -4.27 18.88
N GLU A 169 2.86 -4.12 19.63
CA GLU A 169 3.65 -2.88 19.67
C GLU A 169 4.28 -2.56 18.30
N ASP A 170 4.75 -3.58 17.57
CA ASP A 170 5.31 -3.40 16.24
C ASP A 170 4.28 -2.88 15.23
N ILE A 171 3.01 -3.33 15.32
CA ILE A 171 1.90 -2.81 14.53
C ILE A 171 1.57 -1.38 14.92
N GLN A 172 1.50 -1.07 16.21
CA GLN A 172 1.22 0.30 16.68
C GLN A 172 2.28 1.29 16.20
N ASN A 173 3.55 0.92 16.30
CA ASN A 173 4.67 1.72 15.81
C ASN A 173 4.63 1.91 14.29
N ASP A 174 4.20 0.88 13.56
CA ASP A 174 4.05 0.96 12.11
C ASP A 174 2.86 1.84 11.69
N ILE A 175 1.73 1.76 12.41
CA ILE A 175 0.56 2.65 12.21
C ILE A 175 0.95 4.11 12.47
N GLN A 176 1.71 4.42 13.53
CA GLN A 176 2.18 5.78 13.79
C GLN A 176 3.02 6.31 12.62
N TRP A 177 3.94 5.50 12.12
CA TRP A 177 4.77 5.85 10.98
C TRP A 177 3.93 6.02 9.71
N TRP A 178 3.00 5.11 9.41
CA TRP A 178 2.11 5.17 8.27
C TRP A 178 1.24 6.44 8.33
N HIS A 179 0.64 6.71 9.47
CA HIS A 179 -0.20 7.89 9.68
C HIS A 179 0.60 9.18 9.44
N SER A 180 1.83 9.29 9.93
CA SER A 180 2.67 10.47 9.73
C SER A 180 2.96 10.80 8.27
N ARG A 181 2.83 9.83 7.36
CA ARG A 181 3.04 10.00 5.91
C ARG A 181 1.76 10.32 5.15
N HIS A 182 0.61 9.93 5.67
CA HIS A 182 -0.70 10.08 5.02
C HIS A 182 -1.53 11.20 5.64
N ALA A 183 -1.19 11.67 6.83
CA ALA A 183 -1.81 12.82 7.46
C ALA A 183 -1.38 14.11 6.72
N GLY A 184 -2.33 14.73 6.04
CA GLY A 184 -2.05 15.84 5.10
C GLY A 184 -1.69 17.18 5.72
N THR A 185 -1.75 17.38 7.05
CA THR A 185 -1.42 18.66 7.70
C THR A 185 -1.10 18.51 9.19
N ALA A 186 -0.36 19.47 9.69
CA ALA A 186 0.23 19.53 11.04
C ALA A 186 -0.76 19.48 12.23
N ASN A 187 -2.06 19.53 12.02
CA ASN A 187 -3.08 19.57 13.08
C ASN A 187 -3.71 18.22 13.44
N ASP A 188 -3.49 17.15 12.63
CA ASP A 188 -3.99 15.79 12.92
C ASP A 188 -3.13 15.01 13.93
N ASN A 189 -2.36 15.66 14.75
CA ASN A 189 -0.98 15.34 15.00
C ASN A 189 -0.67 14.46 16.18
N ILE A 190 -1.47 14.33 17.20
CA ILE A 190 -1.01 13.57 18.38
C ILE A 190 -1.88 12.35 18.66
N SER A 191 -3.09 12.37 18.18
CA SER A 191 -4.07 11.29 18.46
C SER A 191 -4.60 10.59 17.20
N GLY A 192 -4.32 11.10 16.00
CA GLY A 192 -4.90 10.61 14.75
C GLY A 192 -4.54 9.15 14.43
N TRP A 193 -3.35 8.71 14.74
CA TRP A 193 -2.95 7.31 14.57
C TRP A 193 -3.75 6.35 15.48
N ARG A 194 -4.19 6.82 16.67
CA ARG A 194 -5.07 6.03 17.55
C ARG A 194 -6.45 5.82 16.95
N LEU A 195 -6.94 6.78 16.15
CA LEU A 195 -8.18 6.60 15.40
C LEU A 195 -8.06 5.45 14.39
N THR A 196 -6.90 5.25 13.79
CA THR A 196 -6.65 4.11 12.91
C THR A 196 -6.81 2.78 13.65
N MET A 197 -6.44 2.71 14.94
CA MET A 197 -6.59 1.50 15.76
C MET A 197 -8.00 1.28 16.28
N SER A 198 -8.89 2.28 16.25
CA SER A 198 -10.27 2.17 16.72
C SER A 198 -11.31 2.22 15.60
N SER A 199 -10.91 2.58 14.37
CA SER A 199 -11.77 2.59 13.20
C SER A 199 -11.45 1.40 12.29
N PRO A 200 -12.37 0.43 12.12
CA PRO A 200 -12.16 -0.71 11.23
C PRO A 200 -11.84 -0.30 9.79
N GLU A 201 -12.46 0.77 9.29
CA GLU A 201 -12.23 1.27 7.94
C GLU A 201 -10.80 1.82 7.76
N LEU A 202 -10.35 2.66 8.69
CA LEU A 202 -8.98 3.21 8.65
C LEU A 202 -7.93 2.11 8.85
N PHE A 203 -8.22 1.13 9.70
CA PHE A 203 -7.35 -0.02 9.90
C PHE A 203 -7.25 -0.87 8.62
N CYS A 204 -8.36 -1.09 7.90
CA CYS A 204 -8.34 -1.77 6.60
C CYS A 204 -7.53 -0.99 5.55
N ARG A 205 -7.62 0.35 5.53
CA ARG A 205 -6.79 1.18 4.64
C ARG A 205 -5.31 1.02 4.95
N TYR A 206 -4.94 1.09 6.23
CA TYR A 206 -3.57 0.84 6.66
C TYR A 206 -3.08 -0.56 6.21
N VAL A 207 -3.85 -1.61 6.49
CA VAL A 207 -3.53 -3.00 6.10
C VAL A 207 -3.33 -3.12 4.58
N ALA A 208 -4.27 -2.58 3.81
CA ALA A 208 -4.22 -2.61 2.35
C ALA A 208 -2.99 -1.89 1.79
N ASP A 209 -2.67 -0.70 2.31
CA ASP A 209 -1.48 0.08 1.91
C ASP A 209 -0.20 -0.69 2.21
N ARG A 210 -0.08 -1.29 3.40
CA ARG A 210 1.10 -2.06 3.77
C ARG A 210 1.30 -3.30 2.90
N LEU A 211 0.23 -4.00 2.54
CA LEU A 211 0.29 -5.15 1.62
C LEU A 211 0.62 -4.70 0.19
N CYS A 212 -0.13 -3.74 -0.37
CA CYS A 212 0.10 -3.24 -1.74
C CYS A 212 1.47 -2.57 -1.90
N GLY A 213 2.02 -1.99 -0.83
CA GLY A 213 3.38 -1.46 -0.81
C GLY A 213 4.46 -2.49 -1.15
N THR A 214 4.17 -3.80 -1.01
CA THR A 214 5.10 -4.87 -1.41
C THR A 214 5.16 -5.11 -2.92
N LEU A 215 4.19 -4.57 -3.69
CA LEU A 215 4.20 -4.60 -5.16
C LEU A 215 5.24 -3.67 -5.78
N VAL A 216 5.64 -2.65 -5.05
CA VAL A 216 6.66 -1.71 -5.51
C VAL A 216 8.02 -2.35 -5.22
N PRO A 217 8.92 -2.50 -6.23
CA PRO A 217 10.27 -2.97 -5.98
C PRO A 217 10.92 -2.06 -4.94
N HIS A 218 11.29 -2.62 -3.80
CA HIS A 218 12.13 -1.92 -2.85
C HIS A 218 13.51 -1.81 -3.49
N GLU A 219 13.90 -0.62 -3.94
CA GLU A 219 15.31 -0.34 -4.23
C GLU A 219 16.07 -0.52 -2.91
N GLU A 220 16.75 -1.66 -2.78
CA GLU A 220 17.73 -1.81 -1.72
C GLU A 220 18.72 -0.65 -1.82
N PRO A 221 18.99 0.09 -0.73
CA PRO A 221 19.98 1.15 -0.74
C PRO A 221 21.31 0.51 -1.20
N LYS A 222 21.79 0.93 -2.37
CA LYS A 222 23.08 0.46 -2.91
C LYS A 222 24.13 0.59 -1.80
N PRO A 223 24.88 -0.48 -1.46
CA PRO A 223 25.91 -0.40 -0.45
C PRO A 223 26.87 0.72 -0.83
N LYS A 224 27.06 1.69 0.07
CA LYS A 224 28.05 2.76 -0.11
C LYS A 224 29.39 2.07 -0.34
N ARG A 225 29.91 2.13 -1.56
CA ARG A 225 31.30 1.75 -1.84
C ARG A 225 32.17 2.62 -0.93
N ARG A 226 32.90 1.97 -0.04
CA ARG A 226 33.97 2.59 0.75
C ARG A 226 35.18 2.86 -0.15
#